data_1c0a67a05db1046fcdb02281e8c19338
#
_entry.id   1c0a67a05db1046fcdb02281e8c19338
#
_cell.length_a   1.000
_cell.length_b   1.000
_cell.length_c   1.000
_cell.angle_alpha   90.00
_cell.angle_beta   90.00
_cell.angle_gamma   90.00
#
_symmetry.space_group_name_H-M   'P 1'
#
loop_
_entity.id
_entity.type
_entity.pdbx_description
1 polymer ?
#
loop_
_entity_poly.entity_id
_entity_poly.type
_entity_poly.pdbx_seq_one_letter_code
_entity_poly.pdbx_strand_id
1 'polypeptide(L)'
;LFCGRCGAMMVAQAGTSGTKGVVYRYYACVRQKKHECGKKPVSKTKLEDFIVHKTMEFLRDDGVIERLSAKLYELQYTKSTLLPKLQEQLKQKEKEIENIVNAVQKGYATEILLKRLAELEKEQNELNDAIAKEQLKAPIFTQDHFRMALNNFQKIDISTQDGKRKIIDAFINSIYLYDDHMKIVYNANGKEETVSLEELESSILFSSGA
;
A
#
# COMPACT_ATOMS: atom_id res chain seq x y z
N LEU A 1 -13.55 1.95 7.02
CA LEU A 1 -14.86 1.86 6.43
C LEU A 1 -15.61 3.16 6.65
N PHE A 2 -16.17 3.76 5.60
CA PHE A 2 -16.79 5.08 5.60
C PHE A 2 -18.21 5.04 5.03
N CYS A 3 -19.05 5.91 5.54
CA CYS A 3 -20.40 6.10 5.03
C CYS A 3 -20.38 6.94 3.75
N GLY A 4 -20.85 6.41 2.63
CA GLY A 4 -20.92 7.13 1.36
C GLY A 4 -21.88 8.32 1.36
N ARG A 5 -22.87 8.38 2.29
CA ARG A 5 -23.83 9.50 2.39
C ARG A 5 -23.26 10.72 3.12
N CYS A 6 -22.51 10.50 4.21
CA CYS A 6 -22.08 11.60 5.08
C CYS A 6 -20.57 11.63 5.37
N GLY A 7 -19.79 10.73 4.78
CA GLY A 7 -18.34 10.64 4.96
C GLY A 7 -17.86 10.17 6.32
N ALA A 8 -18.76 10.00 7.31
CA ALA A 8 -18.39 9.59 8.65
C ALA A 8 -17.97 8.11 8.69
N MET A 9 -17.19 7.75 9.70
CA MET A 9 -16.75 6.36 9.92
C MET A 9 -17.95 5.46 10.20
N MET A 10 -17.88 4.21 9.71
CA MET A 10 -18.80 3.15 10.08
C MET A 10 -18.09 2.19 11.03
N VAL A 11 -18.79 1.83 12.11
CA VAL A 11 -18.24 1.00 13.19
C VAL A 11 -19.03 -0.31 13.32
N ALA A 12 -18.30 -1.36 13.71
CA ALA A 12 -18.94 -2.64 14.01
C ALA A 12 -19.79 -2.52 15.26
N GLN A 13 -21.00 -3.06 15.18
CA GLN A 13 -21.96 -3.15 16.28
C GLN A 13 -22.51 -4.57 16.35
N ALA A 14 -22.95 -4.96 17.53
CA ALA A 14 -23.65 -6.21 17.75
C ALA A 14 -25.08 -5.93 18.26
N GLY A 15 -26.03 -6.67 17.76
CA GLY A 15 -27.41 -6.67 18.26
C GLY A 15 -27.85 -8.11 18.53
N THR A 16 -28.64 -8.31 19.56
CA THR A 16 -29.18 -9.62 19.90
C THR A 16 -30.66 -9.67 19.50
N SER A 17 -31.06 -10.73 18.79
CA SER A 17 -32.49 -11.01 18.58
C SER A 17 -33.13 -11.42 19.87
N GLY A 18 -34.13 -10.67 20.33
CA GLY A 18 -34.81 -10.90 21.62
C GLY A 18 -35.46 -12.30 21.78
N THR A 19 -35.80 -12.96 20.67
CA THR A 19 -36.54 -14.25 20.69
C THR A 19 -35.65 -15.48 20.50
N LYS A 20 -34.41 -15.33 19.92
CA LYS A 20 -33.59 -16.51 19.56
C LYS A 20 -32.15 -16.44 20.12
N GLY A 21 -31.78 -15.42 20.87
CA GLY A 21 -30.41 -15.26 21.41
C GLY A 21 -29.32 -15.15 20.35
N VAL A 22 -29.69 -15.01 19.07
CA VAL A 22 -28.70 -14.88 17.96
C VAL A 22 -28.08 -13.49 17.94
N VAL A 23 -26.76 -13.47 17.96
CA VAL A 23 -25.99 -12.21 17.87
C VAL A 23 -25.75 -11.85 16.41
N TYR A 24 -26.34 -10.76 15.97
CA TYR A 24 -26.10 -10.19 14.65
C TYR A 24 -24.99 -9.12 14.73
N ARG A 25 -24.02 -9.20 13.83
CA ARG A 25 -22.94 -8.21 13.72
C ARG A 25 -23.12 -7.41 12.43
N TYR A 26 -23.06 -6.08 12.54
CA TYR A 26 -23.27 -5.18 11.43
C TYR A 26 -22.37 -3.94 11.54
N TYR A 27 -22.12 -3.31 10.40
CA TYR A 27 -21.49 -1.99 10.35
C TYR A 27 -22.57 -0.91 10.29
N ALA A 28 -22.47 0.09 11.17
CA ALA A 28 -23.40 1.22 11.21
C ALA A 28 -22.62 2.53 11.22
N CYS A 29 -23.20 3.54 10.57
CA CYS A 29 -22.65 4.88 10.57
C CYS A 29 -22.70 5.48 11.98
N VAL A 30 -21.60 6.08 12.46
CA VAL A 30 -21.54 6.71 13.80
C VAL A 30 -22.57 7.81 13.98
N ARG A 31 -22.94 8.51 12.90
CA ARG A 31 -23.97 9.58 12.90
C ARG A 31 -25.40 9.04 12.91
N GLN A 32 -25.61 7.76 12.60
CA GLN A 32 -26.94 7.17 12.64
C GLN A 32 -27.55 7.19 14.04
N LYS A 33 -26.74 6.94 15.09
CA LYS A 33 -27.19 6.99 16.49
C LYS A 33 -27.70 8.36 16.92
N LYS A 34 -27.21 9.41 16.27
CA LYS A 34 -27.61 10.79 16.52
C LYS A 34 -28.74 11.25 15.60
N HIS A 35 -29.31 10.35 14.79
CA HIS A 35 -30.30 10.65 13.75
C HIS A 35 -29.85 11.66 12.68
N GLU A 36 -28.52 11.86 12.54
CA GLU A 36 -27.90 12.78 11.57
C GLU A 36 -27.61 12.10 10.22
N CYS A 37 -27.81 10.79 10.11
CA CYS A 37 -27.57 10.04 8.88
C CYS A 37 -28.57 8.86 8.76
N GLY A 38 -29.23 8.77 7.62
CA GLY A 38 -30.20 7.70 7.32
C GLY A 38 -29.61 6.46 6.67
N LYS A 39 -28.28 6.28 6.68
CA LYS A 39 -27.62 5.09 6.10
C LYS A 39 -28.02 3.83 6.86
N LYS A 40 -28.56 2.82 6.15
CA LYS A 40 -28.92 1.54 6.74
C LYS A 40 -27.67 0.76 7.15
N PRO A 41 -27.70 0.02 8.30
CA PRO A 41 -26.62 -0.88 8.68
C PRO A 41 -26.43 -1.99 7.65
N VAL A 42 -25.18 -2.46 7.49
CA VAL A 42 -24.84 -3.55 6.58
C VAL A 42 -24.25 -4.71 7.38
N SER A 43 -24.64 -5.96 7.05
CA SER A 43 -24.11 -7.16 7.72
C SER A 43 -22.59 -7.19 7.63
N LYS A 44 -21.91 -7.31 8.81
CA LYS A 44 -20.45 -7.39 8.90
C LYS A 44 -19.92 -8.58 8.13
N THR A 45 -20.45 -9.76 8.40
CA THR A 45 -19.99 -11.01 7.78
C THR A 45 -20.15 -10.96 6.27
N LYS A 46 -21.34 -10.60 5.79
CA LYS A 46 -21.61 -10.54 4.35
C LYS A 46 -20.65 -9.57 3.62
N LEU A 47 -20.44 -8.39 4.20
CA LEU A 47 -19.55 -7.39 3.61
C LEU A 47 -18.10 -7.87 3.57
N GLU A 48 -17.59 -8.42 4.67
CA GLU A 48 -16.21 -8.91 4.76
C GLU A 48 -15.98 -10.08 3.80
N ASP A 49 -16.89 -11.03 3.75
CA ASP A 49 -16.82 -12.18 2.85
C ASP A 49 -16.78 -11.73 1.40
N PHE A 50 -17.67 -10.83 1.01
CA PHE A 50 -17.73 -10.31 -0.34
C PHE A 50 -16.41 -9.61 -0.74
N ILE A 51 -15.90 -8.72 0.12
CA ILE A 51 -14.66 -7.97 -0.15
C ILE A 51 -13.48 -8.93 -0.29
N VAL A 52 -13.38 -9.93 0.59
CA VAL A 52 -12.31 -10.93 0.54
C VAL A 52 -12.41 -11.76 -0.74
N HIS A 53 -13.60 -12.24 -1.11
CA HIS A 53 -13.79 -12.99 -2.35
C HIS A 53 -13.42 -12.17 -3.59
N LYS A 54 -13.88 -10.93 -3.69
CA LYS A 54 -13.52 -10.01 -4.80
C LYS A 54 -12.01 -9.76 -4.86
N THR A 55 -11.37 -9.56 -3.71
CA THR A 55 -9.91 -9.37 -3.67
C THR A 55 -9.17 -10.64 -4.11
N MET A 56 -9.66 -11.82 -3.73
CA MET A 56 -9.08 -13.09 -4.16
C MET A 56 -9.29 -13.37 -5.65
N GLU A 57 -10.44 -13.03 -6.22
CA GLU A 57 -10.66 -13.08 -7.67
C GLU A 57 -9.63 -12.21 -8.40
N PHE A 58 -9.43 -10.99 -7.92
CA PHE A 58 -8.43 -10.06 -8.46
C PHE A 58 -7.00 -10.60 -8.39
N LEU A 59 -6.64 -11.27 -7.29
CA LEU A 59 -5.31 -11.86 -7.09
C LEU A 59 -5.09 -13.15 -7.91
N ARG A 60 -6.14 -13.79 -8.44
CA ARG A 60 -6.03 -14.97 -9.32
C ARG A 60 -5.71 -14.61 -10.77
N ASP A 61 -5.83 -13.36 -11.14
CA ASP A 61 -5.47 -12.88 -12.48
C ASP A 61 -3.94 -12.66 -12.55
N ASP A 62 -3.26 -13.51 -13.32
CA ASP A 62 -1.80 -13.45 -13.52
C ASP A 62 -1.36 -12.09 -14.08
N GLY A 63 -2.16 -11.47 -14.94
CA GLY A 63 -1.88 -10.14 -15.48
C GLY A 63 -1.95 -9.05 -14.41
N VAL A 64 -2.79 -9.23 -13.39
CA VAL A 64 -2.85 -8.34 -12.23
C VAL A 64 -1.61 -8.54 -11.36
N ILE A 65 -1.24 -9.77 -11.06
CA ILE A 65 -0.04 -10.11 -10.28
C ILE A 65 1.21 -9.50 -10.94
N GLU A 66 1.33 -9.62 -12.26
CA GLU A 66 2.46 -9.07 -13.01
C GLU A 66 2.53 -7.54 -12.87
N ARG A 67 1.42 -6.84 -13.10
CA ARG A 67 1.34 -5.38 -12.96
C ARG A 67 1.60 -4.91 -11.53
N LEU A 68 1.07 -5.62 -10.52
CA LEU A 68 1.28 -5.29 -9.11
C LEU A 68 2.73 -5.50 -8.69
N SER A 69 3.36 -6.62 -9.08
CA SER A 69 4.75 -6.91 -8.76
C SER A 69 5.70 -5.89 -9.40
N ALA A 70 5.46 -5.50 -10.66
CA ALA A 70 6.21 -4.43 -11.33
C ALA A 70 6.05 -3.09 -10.59
N LYS A 71 4.82 -2.74 -10.19
CA LYS A 71 4.56 -1.48 -9.47
C LYS A 71 5.19 -1.44 -8.08
N LEU A 72 5.14 -2.55 -7.35
CA LEU A 72 5.81 -2.66 -6.04
C LEU A 72 7.33 -2.56 -6.18
N TYR A 73 7.88 -3.16 -7.24
CA TYR A 73 9.29 -3.04 -7.58
C TYR A 73 9.70 -1.58 -7.84
N GLU A 74 8.92 -0.83 -8.62
CA GLU A 74 9.16 0.61 -8.84
C GLU A 74 9.03 1.42 -7.54
N LEU A 75 8.01 1.16 -6.73
CA LEU A 75 7.72 1.92 -5.52
C LEU A 75 8.80 1.76 -4.43
N GLN A 76 9.57 0.67 -4.41
CA GLN A 76 10.64 0.52 -3.43
C GLN A 76 11.73 1.58 -3.62
N TYR A 77 11.98 2.02 -4.87
CA TYR A 77 12.95 3.08 -5.16
C TYR A 77 12.41 4.48 -4.84
N THR A 78 11.10 4.69 -4.90
CA THR A 78 10.50 5.99 -4.60
C THR A 78 10.34 6.25 -3.10
N LYS A 79 10.35 5.23 -2.26
CA LYS A 79 10.20 5.36 -0.81
C LYS A 79 11.44 5.90 -0.10
N SER A 80 12.64 5.70 -0.65
CA SER A 80 13.86 6.32 -0.12
C SER A 80 14.05 7.69 -0.76
N THR A 81 13.45 8.73 -0.20
CA THR A 81 13.70 10.11 -0.64
C THR A 81 15.13 10.58 -0.34
N LEU A 82 15.84 9.87 0.53
CA LEU A 82 17.20 10.18 0.93
C LEU A 82 18.24 9.65 -0.08
N LEU A 83 18.07 8.42 -0.57
CA LEU A 83 19.02 7.80 -1.50
C LEU A 83 19.21 8.59 -2.81
N PRO A 84 18.16 9.04 -3.52
CA PRO A 84 18.34 9.89 -4.71
C PRO A 84 19.01 11.21 -4.40
N LYS A 85 18.75 11.82 -3.23
CA LYS A 85 19.43 13.07 -2.82
C LYS A 85 20.91 12.87 -2.57
N LEU A 86 21.28 11.79 -1.88
CA LEU A 86 22.69 11.46 -1.64
C LEU A 86 23.43 11.17 -2.95
N GLN A 87 22.80 10.46 -3.89
CA GLN A 87 23.37 10.20 -5.21
C GLN A 87 23.56 11.47 -6.04
N GLU A 88 22.62 12.39 -6.00
CA GLU A 88 22.76 13.69 -6.68
C GLU A 88 23.88 14.54 -6.06
N GLN A 89 23.99 14.56 -4.73
CA GLN A 89 25.11 15.23 -4.04
C GLN A 89 26.46 14.62 -4.41
N LEU A 90 26.55 13.28 -4.47
CA LEU A 90 27.76 12.59 -4.88
C LEU A 90 28.18 13.01 -6.31
N LYS A 91 27.24 12.99 -7.24
CA LYS A 91 27.47 13.40 -8.63
C LYS A 91 27.97 14.84 -8.75
N GLN A 92 27.44 15.75 -7.92
CA GLN A 92 27.92 17.13 -7.89
C GLN A 92 29.35 17.21 -7.39
N LYS A 93 29.71 16.46 -6.32
CA LYS A 93 31.07 16.42 -5.79
C LYS A 93 32.07 15.82 -6.78
N GLU A 94 31.70 14.76 -7.47
CA GLU A 94 32.50 14.18 -8.54
C GLU A 94 32.83 15.19 -9.64
N LYS A 95 31.84 15.99 -10.04
CA LYS A 95 32.03 17.05 -11.03
C LYS A 95 32.95 18.17 -10.51
N GLU A 96 32.83 18.55 -9.22
CA GLU A 96 33.74 19.54 -8.61
C GLU A 96 35.19 19.02 -8.59
N ILE A 97 35.38 17.75 -8.22
CA ILE A 97 36.69 17.07 -8.24
C ILE A 97 37.26 17.05 -9.64
N GLU A 98 36.49 16.66 -10.65
CA GLU A 98 36.92 16.61 -12.05
C GLU A 98 37.37 18.00 -12.54
N ASN A 99 36.66 19.07 -12.20
CA ASN A 99 37.02 20.42 -12.56
C ASN A 99 38.37 20.86 -11.95
N ILE A 100 38.62 20.51 -10.67
CA ILE A 100 39.88 20.81 -10.02
C ILE A 100 41.03 20.00 -10.63
N VAL A 101 40.81 18.69 -10.87
CA VAL A 101 41.80 17.83 -11.53
C VAL A 101 42.17 18.35 -12.90
N ASN A 102 41.20 18.80 -13.69
CA ASN A 102 41.42 19.41 -15.00
C ASN A 102 42.21 20.73 -14.91
N ALA A 103 41.98 21.55 -13.88
CA ALA A 103 42.74 22.79 -13.65
C ALA A 103 44.18 22.45 -13.27
N VAL A 104 44.41 21.48 -12.39
CA VAL A 104 45.75 21.02 -12.01
C VAL A 104 46.52 20.47 -13.22
N GLN A 105 45.87 19.67 -14.06
CA GLN A 105 46.46 19.14 -15.30
C GLN A 105 46.90 20.28 -16.30
N LYS A 106 46.16 21.39 -16.30
CA LYS A 106 46.50 22.57 -17.09
C LYS A 106 47.63 23.44 -16.48
N GLY A 107 48.22 23.02 -15.37
CA GLY A 107 49.31 23.73 -14.71
C GLY A 107 48.92 24.72 -13.61
N TYR A 108 47.60 24.77 -13.24
CA TYR A 108 47.12 25.66 -12.18
C TYR A 108 47.13 24.96 -10.79
N ALA A 109 48.24 24.32 -10.46
CA ALA A 109 48.41 23.63 -9.16
C ALA A 109 48.77 24.65 -8.06
N THR A 110 47.77 25.12 -7.32
CA THR A 110 47.97 25.96 -6.13
C THR A 110 47.69 25.17 -4.85
N GLU A 111 48.31 25.52 -3.74
CA GLU A 111 48.10 24.89 -2.44
C GLU A 111 46.60 24.90 -2.04
N ILE A 112 45.89 25.98 -2.36
CA ILE A 112 44.45 26.14 -2.12
C ILE A 112 43.66 25.10 -2.90
N LEU A 113 43.98 24.86 -4.17
CA LEU A 113 43.28 23.85 -5.00
C LEU A 113 43.53 22.43 -4.50
N LEU A 114 44.76 22.12 -4.08
CA LEU A 114 45.11 20.81 -3.54
C LEU A 114 44.40 20.54 -2.20
N LYS A 115 44.34 21.57 -1.33
CA LYS A 115 43.59 21.49 -0.07
C LYS A 115 42.13 21.27 -0.33
N ARG A 116 41.49 21.99 -1.28
CA ARG A 116 40.07 21.83 -1.62
C ARG A 116 39.81 20.46 -2.23
N LEU A 117 40.75 19.93 -3.03
CA LEU A 117 40.63 18.57 -3.57
C LEU A 117 40.55 17.52 -2.45
N ALA A 118 41.45 17.60 -1.47
CA ALA A 118 41.47 16.69 -0.32
C ALA A 118 40.16 16.77 0.53
N GLU A 119 39.62 17.99 0.68
CA GLU A 119 38.31 18.16 1.34
C GLU A 119 37.17 17.50 0.57
N LEU A 120 37.12 17.68 -0.77
CA LEU A 120 36.10 17.09 -1.63
C LEU A 120 36.20 15.56 -1.68
N GLU A 121 37.41 15.00 -1.70
CA GLU A 121 37.61 13.55 -1.63
C GLU A 121 37.09 12.96 -0.31
N LYS A 122 37.28 13.70 0.80
CA LYS A 122 36.72 13.31 2.09
C LYS A 122 35.18 13.36 2.08
N GLU A 123 34.60 14.46 1.57
CA GLU A 123 33.15 14.59 1.44
C GLU A 123 32.55 13.49 0.53
N GLN A 124 33.24 13.12 -0.55
CA GLN A 124 32.85 12.01 -1.44
C GLN A 124 32.82 10.68 -0.70
N ASN A 125 33.85 10.38 0.10
CA ASN A 125 33.89 9.16 0.88
C ASN A 125 32.76 9.10 1.93
N GLU A 126 32.49 10.21 2.62
CA GLU A 126 31.38 10.32 3.58
C GLU A 126 30.02 10.10 2.90
N LEU A 127 29.81 10.60 1.68
CA LEU A 127 28.61 10.39 0.88
C LEU A 127 28.48 8.91 0.44
N ASN A 128 29.57 8.28 0.00
CA ASN A 128 29.59 6.88 -0.36
C ASN A 128 29.23 5.99 0.83
N ASP A 129 29.76 6.27 2.02
CA ASP A 129 29.42 5.56 3.25
C ASP A 129 27.94 5.76 3.63
N ALA A 130 27.42 6.97 3.48
CA ALA A 130 26.00 7.26 3.74
C ALA A 130 25.08 6.52 2.75
N ILE A 131 25.44 6.47 1.47
CA ILE A 131 24.72 5.71 0.44
C ILE A 131 24.74 4.22 0.77
N ALA A 132 25.90 3.66 1.12
CA ALA A 132 26.02 2.25 1.48
C ALA A 132 25.16 1.90 2.71
N LYS A 133 25.20 2.75 3.75
CA LYS A 133 24.36 2.59 4.94
C LYS A 133 22.87 2.65 4.63
N GLU A 134 22.44 3.55 3.73
CA GLU A 134 21.04 3.68 3.34
C GLU A 134 20.57 2.49 2.50
N GLN A 135 21.42 1.97 1.62
CA GLN A 135 21.14 0.76 0.84
C GLN A 135 21.00 -0.49 1.72
N LEU A 136 21.77 -0.58 2.81
CA LEU A 136 21.67 -1.70 3.76
C LEU A 136 20.38 -1.65 4.62
N LYS A 137 19.77 -0.49 4.80
CA LYS A 137 18.54 -0.34 5.61
C LYS A 137 17.30 -0.92 4.93
N ALA A 138 17.25 -1.00 3.62
CA ALA A 138 16.14 -1.55 2.87
C ALA A 138 16.64 -2.61 1.88
N PRO A 139 16.35 -3.90 2.12
CA PRO A 139 16.67 -4.93 1.14
C PRO A 139 15.97 -4.63 -0.17
N ILE A 140 16.72 -4.59 -1.27
CA ILE A 140 16.15 -4.42 -2.62
C ILE A 140 15.55 -5.76 -3.02
N PHE A 141 14.22 -5.83 -3.03
CA PHE A 141 13.51 -7.00 -3.54
C PHE A 141 13.46 -6.95 -5.07
N THR A 142 13.62 -8.10 -5.72
CA THR A 142 13.38 -8.24 -7.16
C THR A 142 11.86 -8.29 -7.44
N GLN A 143 11.48 -8.06 -8.69
CA GLN A 143 10.08 -8.21 -9.09
C GLN A 143 9.55 -9.63 -8.81
N ASP A 144 10.40 -10.66 -8.96
CA ASP A 144 10.04 -12.04 -8.64
C ASP A 144 9.77 -12.26 -7.15
N HIS A 145 10.51 -11.59 -6.26
CA HIS A 145 10.19 -11.63 -4.83
C HIS A 145 8.78 -11.07 -4.55
N PHE A 146 8.41 -9.95 -5.18
CA PHE A 146 7.06 -9.40 -5.05
C PHE A 146 6.01 -10.33 -5.66
N ARG A 147 6.27 -10.94 -6.82
CA ARG A 147 5.40 -11.94 -7.42
C ARG A 147 5.18 -13.14 -6.50
N MET A 148 6.25 -13.69 -5.94
CA MET A 148 6.17 -14.81 -4.98
C MET A 148 5.36 -14.42 -3.72
N ALA A 149 5.57 -13.22 -3.19
CA ALA A 149 4.82 -12.72 -2.06
C ALA A 149 3.31 -12.61 -2.37
N LEU A 150 2.95 -12.05 -3.54
CA LEU A 150 1.57 -11.94 -3.99
C LEU A 150 0.92 -13.32 -4.19
N ASN A 151 1.63 -14.27 -4.80
CA ASN A 151 1.14 -15.65 -4.97
C ASN A 151 0.93 -16.38 -3.64
N ASN A 152 1.68 -16.04 -2.59
CA ASN A 152 1.46 -16.61 -1.26
C ASN A 152 0.14 -16.14 -0.64
N PHE A 153 -0.36 -14.93 -0.98
CA PHE A 153 -1.68 -14.48 -0.56
C PHE A 153 -2.81 -15.32 -1.17
N GLN A 154 -2.64 -15.87 -2.37
CA GLN A 154 -3.64 -16.77 -2.98
C GLN A 154 -3.84 -18.07 -2.18
N LYS A 155 -2.86 -18.48 -1.37
CA LYS A 155 -2.88 -19.71 -0.55
C LYS A 155 -3.48 -19.49 0.83
N ILE A 156 -3.83 -18.26 1.19
CA ILE A 156 -4.40 -17.97 2.51
C ILE A 156 -5.79 -18.58 2.61
N ASP A 157 -6.03 -19.29 3.71
CA ASP A 157 -7.35 -19.83 4.03
C ASP A 157 -8.30 -18.70 4.45
N ILE A 158 -9.15 -18.28 3.53
CA ILE A 158 -10.16 -17.24 3.72
C ILE A 158 -11.44 -17.72 4.44
N SER A 159 -11.52 -19.00 4.83
CA SER A 159 -12.61 -19.48 5.70
C SER A 159 -12.42 -19.00 7.14
N THR A 160 -11.18 -18.72 7.54
CA THR A 160 -10.81 -18.24 8.87
C THR A 160 -10.88 -16.72 8.99
N GLN A 161 -11.23 -16.22 10.18
CA GLN A 161 -11.24 -14.76 10.44
C GLN A 161 -9.85 -14.13 10.31
N ASP A 162 -8.81 -14.86 10.69
CA ASP A 162 -7.41 -14.40 10.56
C ASP A 162 -6.99 -14.28 9.09
N GLY A 163 -7.36 -15.27 8.27
CA GLY A 163 -7.11 -15.22 6.82
C GLY A 163 -7.82 -14.05 6.14
N LYS A 164 -9.10 -13.83 6.44
CA LYS A 164 -9.86 -12.67 5.92
C LYS A 164 -9.21 -11.35 6.32
N ARG A 165 -8.81 -11.22 7.59
CA ARG A 165 -8.14 -10.03 8.09
C ARG A 165 -6.83 -9.77 7.37
N LYS A 166 -5.99 -10.78 7.15
CA LYS A 166 -4.72 -10.64 6.41
C LYS A 166 -4.94 -10.10 5.00
N ILE A 167 -5.97 -10.57 4.29
CA ILE A 167 -6.30 -10.07 2.95
C ILE A 167 -6.76 -8.62 3.02
N ILE A 168 -7.68 -8.28 3.93
CA ILE A 168 -8.20 -6.92 4.07
C ILE A 168 -7.07 -5.94 4.43
N ASP A 169 -6.26 -6.27 5.43
CA ASP A 169 -5.17 -5.40 5.90
C ASP A 169 -4.08 -5.19 4.84
N ALA A 170 -3.80 -6.21 4.00
CA ALA A 170 -2.80 -6.11 2.95
C ALA A 170 -3.27 -5.29 1.73
N PHE A 171 -4.51 -5.47 1.30
CA PHE A 171 -4.95 -4.97 0.00
C PHE A 171 -5.93 -3.81 0.05
N ILE A 172 -6.69 -3.62 1.13
CA ILE A 172 -7.76 -2.64 1.20
C ILE A 172 -7.30 -1.39 1.95
N ASN A 173 -7.36 -0.24 1.28
CA ASN A 173 -7.10 1.06 1.89
C ASN A 173 -8.35 1.60 2.59
N SER A 174 -9.43 1.73 1.84
CA SER A 174 -10.70 2.27 2.34
C SER A 174 -11.90 1.73 1.56
N ILE A 175 -13.04 1.72 2.23
CA ILE A 175 -14.31 1.32 1.64
C ILE A 175 -15.35 2.38 1.96
N TYR A 176 -16.08 2.85 0.95
CA TYR A 176 -17.19 3.78 1.08
C TYR A 176 -18.51 3.06 0.75
N LEU A 177 -19.42 2.98 1.72
CA LEU A 177 -20.72 2.30 1.56
C LEU A 177 -21.83 3.32 1.26
N TYR A 178 -22.33 3.29 0.03
CA TYR A 178 -23.54 4.00 -0.40
C TYR A 178 -24.77 3.11 -0.21
N ASP A 179 -25.96 3.59 -0.56
CA ASP A 179 -27.20 2.82 -0.35
C ASP A 179 -27.41 1.71 -1.40
N ASP A 180 -26.89 1.91 -2.60
CA ASP A 180 -27.03 1.06 -3.78
C ASP A 180 -25.72 0.41 -4.24
N HIS A 181 -24.58 0.97 -3.84
CA HIS A 181 -23.27 0.48 -4.22
C HIS A 181 -22.22 0.68 -3.12
N MET A 182 -21.04 0.10 -3.31
CA MET A 182 -19.85 0.38 -2.52
C MET A 182 -18.68 0.74 -3.42
N LYS A 183 -17.77 1.55 -2.90
CA LYS A 183 -16.51 1.91 -3.54
C LYS A 183 -15.36 1.34 -2.71
N ILE A 184 -14.57 0.46 -3.31
CA ILE A 184 -13.39 -0.14 -2.68
C ILE A 184 -12.15 0.54 -3.23
N VAL A 185 -11.29 1.02 -2.35
CA VAL A 185 -10.01 1.62 -2.70
C VAL A 185 -8.90 0.66 -2.26
N TYR A 186 -8.10 0.22 -3.21
CA TYR A 186 -6.99 -0.71 -2.97
C TYR A 186 -5.67 0.00 -2.66
N ASN A 187 -4.84 -0.61 -1.80
CA ASN A 187 -3.56 -0.06 -1.36
C ASN A 187 -2.55 0.13 -2.50
N ALA A 188 -2.49 -0.82 -3.44
CA ALA A 188 -1.37 -0.94 -4.37
C ALA A 188 -1.34 0.10 -5.51
N ASN A 189 -2.50 0.69 -5.88
CA ASN A 189 -2.58 1.61 -7.02
C ASN A 189 -3.49 2.83 -6.79
N GLY A 190 -4.09 2.97 -5.61
CA GLY A 190 -5.22 3.89 -5.45
C GLY A 190 -6.38 3.56 -6.40
N LYS A 191 -6.38 2.33 -6.98
CA LYS A 191 -7.44 1.89 -7.88
C LYS A 191 -8.74 1.84 -7.10
N GLU A 192 -9.73 2.51 -7.64
CA GLU A 192 -11.07 2.52 -7.11
C GLU A 192 -11.92 1.53 -7.91
N GLU A 193 -12.61 0.65 -7.23
CA GLU A 193 -13.60 -0.25 -7.82
C GLU A 193 -14.96 0.06 -7.23
N THR A 194 -15.94 0.27 -8.10
CA THR A 194 -17.34 0.48 -7.71
C THR A 194 -18.10 -0.81 -7.97
N VAL A 195 -18.73 -1.34 -6.92
CA VAL A 195 -19.48 -2.60 -6.96
C VAL A 195 -20.90 -2.31 -6.47
N SER A 196 -21.92 -2.85 -7.17
CA SER A 196 -23.30 -2.71 -6.75
C SER A 196 -23.60 -3.57 -5.50
N LEU A 197 -24.52 -3.13 -4.64
CA LEU A 197 -24.94 -3.93 -3.48
C LEU A 197 -25.83 -5.12 -3.91
N GLU A 198 -26.40 -5.08 -5.10
CA GLU A 198 -27.12 -6.23 -5.69
C GLU A 198 -26.17 -7.39 -5.99
N GLU A 199 -24.93 -7.10 -6.42
CA GLU A 199 -23.86 -8.12 -6.57
C GLU A 199 -23.50 -8.75 -5.23
N LEU A 200 -23.51 -7.98 -4.15
CA LEU A 200 -23.26 -8.49 -2.79
C LEU A 200 -24.39 -9.43 -2.33
N GLU A 201 -25.62 -9.13 -2.65
CA GLU A 201 -26.76 -9.98 -2.29
C GLU A 201 -26.81 -11.25 -3.15
N SER A 202 -26.54 -11.15 -4.45
CA SER A 202 -26.57 -12.27 -5.38
C SER A 202 -25.41 -13.26 -5.17
N SER A 203 -24.21 -12.79 -4.87
CA SER A 203 -23.04 -13.66 -4.63
C SER A 203 -23.20 -14.59 -3.42
N ILE A 204 -24.08 -14.23 -2.48
CA ILE A 204 -24.35 -15.00 -1.26
C ILE A 204 -25.35 -16.12 -1.51
N LEU A 205 -26.21 -16.00 -2.51
CA LEU A 205 -27.16 -17.07 -2.89
C LEU A 205 -26.44 -18.30 -3.48
N PHE A 206 -25.24 -18.13 -4.04
CA PHE A 206 -24.44 -19.24 -4.58
C PHE A 206 -23.53 -19.93 -3.54
N SER A 207 -23.25 -19.32 -2.38
CA SER A 207 -22.40 -19.90 -1.34
C SER A 207 -23.15 -20.68 -0.26
N SER A 208 -24.48 -20.64 -0.24
CA SER A 208 -25.33 -21.35 0.74
C SER A 208 -25.88 -22.69 0.22
N GLY A 209 -25.36 -23.21 -0.86
CA GLY A 209 -25.79 -24.45 -1.52
C GLY A 209 -24.67 -25.49 -1.65
N ALA A 210 -23.94 -25.79 -0.58
CA ALA A 210 -23.07 -26.98 -0.49
C ALA A 210 -22.96 -27.44 0.96
#